data_a5fe0b7a426d9cabb7dfecf6044cd08a
#
_entry.id   a5fe0b7a426d9cabb7dfecf6044cd08a
#
_cell.length_a   1.000
_cell.length_b   1.000
_cell.length_c   1.000
_cell.angle_alpha   90.00
_cell.angle_beta   90.00
_cell.angle_gamma   90.00
#
_symmetry.space_group_name_H-M   'P 1'
#
loop_
_entity.id
_entity.type
_entity.pdbx_description
1 polymer ?
#
loop_
_entity_poly.entity_id
_entity_poly.type
_entity_poly.pdbx_seq_one_letter_code
_entity_poly.pdbx_strand_id
1 'polypeptide(L)'
;MFRTAGKRRDQGWRLPIAAFQGLALGGLVFLTLSGLLVVTLYTAYRNTDELLDDKSRLLLRSLTTATSLYLDAAQAQVDYIGGLIEEGELDPDDHRRLYDILAAGVAATQQVHGVLYIDARGWMMTASRAQDGTIVRKFESWQNDPQIAEAMAAAGAREGNAAYWGRPAFADDVGTVLNLRRPVRRGALVGMVVAGLTIAELSEFVAGLESESGQNAFILYDREYVLAHTALIQDFQGLGPDRPLPRVTEVGDPILFEIWSEGWQEHRLNIGVGHQITFDGDGDDYVFLYAPLADYADMPWLVGSYFREDDIGSQVIRVFQTAMIGVAGIVLALVVAFLLGRMLRTPITQLAEAATMVQDLTLDRVPTLPRSHLRELDDAMGAFNSMVGGLKAFALYLPHDLLRHLLARGDPATIASETREVTVLFTDIVGFTSRTERLSAEDTATFLNHHFALVSRCIEAEGGTIDKYIGDASMALWNVAEEQPDHAARAVRAAQAISAALAADNAGRAQPVRLCIGVHSGPVVVGNIGSATRMNYTVVGDTVNAANRLESLGRELLPDAEVAVLLSAATVAALPIGLQVVSLGGHILRGRDAPTEVFTLGRS
;
A
#
# COMPACT_ATOMS: atom_id res chain seq x y z
N MET A 1 32.59 -7.56 -51.14
CA MET A 1 31.18 -7.41 -50.82
C MET A 1 30.77 -8.55 -49.86
N PHE A 2 31.06 -8.41 -48.57
CA PHE A 2 30.51 -9.26 -47.53
C PHE A 2 30.22 -8.38 -46.32
N ARG A 3 28.95 -8.06 -46.10
CA ARG A 3 28.43 -7.37 -44.93
C ARG A 3 28.43 -8.35 -43.77
N THR A 4 29.23 -8.11 -42.75
CA THR A 4 29.12 -8.73 -41.44
C THR A 4 27.86 -8.24 -40.76
N ALA A 5 26.87 -9.15 -40.64
CA ALA A 5 25.66 -8.94 -39.87
C ALA A 5 26.01 -8.83 -38.39
N GLY A 6 25.92 -7.62 -37.84
CA GLY A 6 26.01 -7.41 -36.40
C GLY A 6 24.90 -8.15 -35.68
N LYS A 7 25.25 -9.06 -34.77
CA LYS A 7 24.33 -9.66 -33.80
C LYS A 7 23.63 -8.55 -33.02
N ARG A 8 22.36 -8.26 -33.34
CA ARG A 8 21.46 -7.55 -32.42
C ARG A 8 21.38 -8.39 -31.15
N ARG A 9 22.00 -7.94 -30.08
CA ARG A 9 21.73 -8.46 -28.74
C ARG A 9 20.24 -8.21 -28.47
N ASP A 10 19.48 -9.27 -28.21
CA ASP A 10 18.13 -9.22 -27.65
C ASP A 10 18.18 -8.33 -26.38
N GLN A 11 17.73 -7.10 -26.53
CA GLN A 11 17.41 -6.24 -25.38
C GLN A 11 16.05 -6.69 -24.84
N GLY A 12 16.02 -7.84 -24.18
CA GLY A 12 14.91 -8.18 -23.30
C GLY A 12 14.67 -7.04 -22.30
N TRP A 13 13.44 -6.74 -22.01
CA TRP A 13 13.06 -5.72 -21.01
C TRP A 13 13.78 -5.98 -19.68
N ARG A 14 14.83 -5.21 -19.43
CA ARG A 14 15.57 -5.25 -18.17
C ARG A 14 14.97 -4.22 -17.22
N LEU A 15 13.98 -4.66 -16.42
CA LEU A 15 13.47 -3.84 -15.34
C LEU A 15 14.55 -3.70 -14.25
N PRO A 16 14.79 -2.49 -13.73
CA PRO A 16 15.64 -2.31 -12.56
C PRO A 16 15.12 -3.18 -11.40
N ILE A 17 15.99 -3.86 -10.67
CA ILE A 17 15.64 -4.75 -9.55
C ILE A 17 14.68 -4.05 -8.57
N ALA A 18 14.88 -2.77 -8.30
CA ALA A 18 14.00 -1.98 -7.45
C ALA A 18 12.59 -1.78 -8.02
N ALA A 19 12.47 -1.58 -9.34
CA ALA A 19 11.16 -1.48 -9.99
C ALA A 19 10.45 -2.83 -9.98
N PHE A 20 11.17 -3.93 -10.22
CA PHE A 20 10.64 -5.28 -10.14
C PHE A 20 10.18 -5.64 -8.72
N GLN A 21 11.02 -5.39 -7.70
CA GLN A 21 10.67 -5.65 -6.31
C GLN A 21 9.53 -4.74 -5.82
N GLY A 22 9.55 -3.45 -6.18
CA GLY A 22 8.48 -2.51 -5.84
C GLY A 22 7.14 -2.90 -6.47
N LEU A 23 7.15 -3.30 -7.74
CA LEU A 23 5.95 -3.78 -8.44
C LEU A 23 5.49 -5.15 -7.95
N ALA A 24 6.40 -6.10 -7.73
CA ALA A 24 6.06 -7.45 -7.29
C ALA A 24 5.58 -7.44 -5.83
N LEU A 25 6.35 -6.88 -4.91
CA LEU A 25 6.01 -6.85 -3.50
C LEU A 25 4.86 -5.86 -3.21
N GLY A 26 4.96 -4.63 -3.73
CA GLY A 26 3.93 -3.62 -3.57
C GLY A 26 2.62 -4.01 -4.27
N GLY A 27 2.70 -4.60 -5.47
CA GLY A 27 1.54 -5.12 -6.19
C GLY A 27 0.89 -6.30 -5.47
N LEU A 28 1.68 -7.25 -4.94
CA LEU A 28 1.15 -8.37 -4.17
C LEU A 28 0.46 -7.89 -2.89
N VAL A 29 1.11 -7.00 -2.13
CA VAL A 29 0.55 -6.42 -0.90
C VAL A 29 -0.72 -5.63 -1.20
N PHE A 30 -0.71 -4.80 -2.25
CA PHE A 30 -1.88 -4.05 -2.68
C PHE A 30 -3.05 -4.98 -3.05
N LEU A 31 -2.81 -6.00 -3.88
CA LEU A 31 -3.85 -6.94 -4.30
C LEU A 31 -4.42 -7.74 -3.13
N THR A 32 -3.57 -8.23 -2.22
CA THR A 32 -4.03 -9.02 -1.07
C THR A 32 -4.81 -8.16 -0.07
N LEU A 33 -4.31 -6.97 0.28
CA LEU A 33 -5.00 -6.08 1.22
C LEU A 33 -6.27 -5.48 0.61
N SER A 34 -6.26 -5.11 -0.68
CA SER A 34 -7.47 -4.62 -1.36
C SER A 34 -8.52 -5.73 -1.49
N GLY A 35 -8.11 -6.95 -1.82
CA GLY A 35 -9.01 -8.11 -1.85
C GLY A 35 -9.61 -8.39 -0.48
N LEU A 36 -8.81 -8.36 0.58
CA LEU A 36 -9.28 -8.53 1.95
C LEU A 36 -10.24 -7.41 2.36
N LEU A 37 -9.92 -6.17 2.03
CA LEU A 37 -10.76 -5.00 2.33
C LEU A 37 -12.12 -5.12 1.62
N VAL A 38 -12.15 -5.49 0.33
CA VAL A 38 -13.39 -5.70 -0.43
C VAL A 38 -14.24 -6.79 0.20
N VAL A 39 -13.65 -7.94 0.55
CA VAL A 39 -14.38 -9.03 1.22
C VAL A 39 -14.91 -8.58 2.58
N THR A 40 -14.11 -7.87 3.37
CA THR A 40 -14.52 -7.36 4.69
C THR A 40 -15.67 -6.35 4.57
N LEU A 41 -15.59 -5.40 3.64
CA LEU A 41 -16.65 -4.41 3.40
C LEU A 41 -17.93 -5.06 2.88
N TYR A 42 -17.82 -6.01 1.94
CA TYR A 42 -18.96 -6.76 1.43
C TYR A 42 -19.64 -7.55 2.54
N THR A 43 -18.85 -8.24 3.38
CA THR A 43 -19.39 -9.00 4.52
C THR A 43 -20.01 -8.07 5.56
N ALA A 44 -19.37 -6.94 5.87
CA ALA A 44 -19.90 -5.96 6.80
C ALA A 44 -21.22 -5.36 6.30
N TYR A 45 -21.28 -4.99 5.02
CA TYR A 45 -22.50 -4.49 4.38
C TYR A 45 -23.64 -5.53 4.47
N ARG A 46 -23.37 -6.77 4.05
CA ARG A 46 -24.36 -7.86 4.13
C ARG A 46 -24.84 -8.13 5.55
N ASN A 47 -23.91 -8.19 6.50
CA ASN A 47 -24.28 -8.42 7.91
C ASN A 47 -25.13 -7.26 8.46
N THR A 48 -24.84 -6.02 8.05
CA THR A 48 -25.62 -4.86 8.48
C THR A 48 -27.03 -4.91 7.90
N ASP A 49 -27.17 -5.23 6.62
CA ASP A 49 -28.47 -5.38 5.94
C ASP A 49 -29.30 -6.51 6.55
N GLU A 50 -28.71 -7.70 6.74
CA GLU A 50 -29.37 -8.83 7.40
C GLU A 50 -29.79 -8.50 8.84
N LEU A 51 -28.96 -7.76 9.59
CA LEU A 51 -29.26 -7.37 10.97
C LEU A 51 -30.39 -6.33 11.04
N LEU A 52 -30.45 -5.39 10.10
CA LEU A 52 -31.54 -4.42 10.01
C LEU A 52 -32.87 -5.11 9.69
N ASP A 53 -32.85 -6.05 8.75
CA ASP A 53 -34.03 -6.85 8.39
C ASP A 53 -34.53 -7.70 9.60
N ASP A 54 -33.61 -8.37 10.30
CA ASP A 54 -33.93 -9.15 11.49
C ASP A 54 -34.49 -8.28 12.64
N LYS A 55 -33.86 -7.08 12.86
CA LYS A 55 -34.36 -6.11 13.84
C LYS A 55 -35.78 -5.63 13.49
N SER A 56 -36.00 -5.28 12.23
CA SER A 56 -37.30 -4.82 11.74
C SER A 56 -38.38 -5.89 11.92
N ARG A 57 -38.04 -7.14 11.59
CA ARG A 57 -38.96 -8.29 11.81
C ARG A 57 -39.24 -8.52 13.29
N LEU A 58 -38.23 -8.46 14.15
CA LEU A 58 -38.39 -8.64 15.59
C LEU A 58 -39.28 -7.56 16.17
N LEU A 59 -39.09 -6.30 15.77
CA LEU A 59 -39.87 -5.17 16.19
C LEU A 59 -41.34 -5.33 15.79
N LEU A 60 -41.62 -5.61 14.50
CA LEU A 60 -42.98 -5.84 14.02
C LEU A 60 -43.63 -7.01 14.72
N ARG A 61 -42.91 -8.11 14.93
CA ARG A 61 -43.44 -9.28 15.67
C ARG A 61 -43.74 -8.92 17.11
N SER A 62 -42.89 -8.13 17.77
CA SER A 62 -43.10 -7.66 19.12
C SER A 62 -44.37 -6.79 19.21
N LEU A 63 -44.48 -5.78 18.32
CA LEU A 63 -45.63 -4.90 18.25
C LEU A 63 -46.95 -5.67 17.95
N THR A 64 -46.92 -6.52 16.93
CA THR A 64 -48.13 -7.31 16.57
C THR A 64 -48.54 -8.25 17.70
N THR A 65 -47.57 -8.95 18.31
CA THR A 65 -47.86 -9.90 19.40
C THR A 65 -48.37 -9.17 20.64
N ALA A 66 -47.72 -8.07 21.03
CA ALA A 66 -48.16 -7.29 22.20
C ALA A 66 -49.56 -6.71 21.99
N THR A 67 -49.84 -6.16 20.80
CA THR A 67 -51.14 -5.61 20.44
C THR A 67 -52.22 -6.72 20.42
N SER A 68 -51.91 -7.89 19.85
CA SER A 68 -52.82 -9.02 19.86
C SER A 68 -53.14 -9.48 21.29
N LEU A 69 -52.13 -9.66 22.15
CA LEU A 69 -52.33 -10.05 23.55
C LEU A 69 -53.18 -9.02 24.33
N TYR A 70 -53.01 -7.72 24.02
CA TYR A 70 -53.80 -6.66 24.62
C TYR A 70 -55.28 -6.77 24.23
N LEU A 71 -55.55 -6.99 22.93
CA LEU A 71 -56.91 -7.13 22.39
C LEU A 71 -57.58 -8.48 22.77
N ASP A 72 -56.81 -9.57 22.79
CA ASP A 72 -57.29 -10.91 23.12
C ASP A 72 -57.80 -11.02 24.57
N ALA A 73 -57.30 -10.17 25.47
CA ALA A 73 -57.82 -10.10 26.83
C ALA A 73 -59.30 -9.69 26.87
N ALA A 74 -59.68 -8.73 26.01
CA ALA A 74 -61.08 -8.34 25.87
C ALA A 74 -61.93 -9.46 25.26
N GLN A 75 -61.38 -10.19 24.28
CA GLN A 75 -62.09 -11.33 23.67
C GLN A 75 -62.34 -12.45 24.68
N ALA A 76 -61.30 -12.83 25.43
CA ALA A 76 -61.46 -13.85 26.47
C ALA A 76 -62.56 -13.50 27.49
N GLN A 77 -62.67 -12.20 27.80
CA GLN A 77 -63.65 -11.69 28.73
C GLN A 77 -65.11 -11.82 28.19
N VAL A 78 -65.38 -11.34 26.96
CA VAL A 78 -66.73 -11.44 26.39
C VAL A 78 -67.12 -12.89 26.11
N ASP A 79 -66.14 -13.73 25.74
CA ASP A 79 -66.37 -15.16 25.52
C ASP A 79 -66.71 -15.86 26.81
N TYR A 80 -66.03 -15.54 27.91
CA TYR A 80 -66.36 -16.09 29.21
C TYR A 80 -67.77 -15.69 29.68
N ILE A 81 -68.07 -14.39 29.67
CA ILE A 81 -69.39 -13.89 30.13
C ILE A 81 -70.49 -14.41 29.23
N GLY A 82 -70.32 -14.38 27.91
CA GLY A 82 -71.29 -14.91 26.96
C GLY A 82 -71.54 -16.41 27.15
N GLY A 83 -70.47 -17.19 27.42
CA GLY A 83 -70.56 -18.61 27.74
C GLY A 83 -71.44 -18.90 28.99
N LEU A 84 -71.21 -18.17 30.09
CA LEU A 84 -72.02 -18.32 31.31
C LEU A 84 -73.52 -18.10 31.05
N ILE A 85 -73.84 -17.11 30.19
CA ILE A 85 -75.24 -16.86 29.84
C ILE A 85 -75.79 -17.98 28.96
N GLU A 86 -75.06 -18.49 27.98
CA GLU A 86 -75.49 -19.56 27.08
C GLU A 86 -75.74 -20.89 27.82
N GLU A 87 -74.80 -21.22 28.72
CA GLU A 87 -74.90 -22.45 29.55
C GLU A 87 -75.99 -22.39 30.63
N GLY A 88 -76.52 -21.19 30.88
CA GLY A 88 -77.57 -20.97 31.88
C GLY A 88 -77.05 -20.80 33.30
N GLU A 89 -75.75 -20.66 33.46
CA GLU A 89 -75.10 -20.39 34.76
C GLU A 89 -75.29 -18.93 35.20
N LEU A 90 -75.47 -18.02 34.26
CA LEU A 90 -75.86 -16.64 34.50
C LEU A 90 -77.20 -16.33 33.84
N ASP A 91 -78.18 -15.96 34.64
CA ASP A 91 -79.44 -15.46 34.14
C ASP A 91 -79.36 -13.95 33.91
N PRO A 92 -79.56 -13.44 32.67
CA PRO A 92 -79.54 -12.01 32.40
C PRO A 92 -80.61 -11.22 33.16
N ASP A 93 -81.70 -11.86 33.58
CA ASP A 93 -82.78 -11.24 34.37
C ASP A 93 -82.38 -11.07 35.85
N ASP A 94 -81.32 -11.77 36.35
CA ASP A 94 -80.70 -11.45 37.63
C ASP A 94 -79.74 -10.26 37.47
N HIS A 95 -80.31 -9.07 37.41
CA HIS A 95 -79.60 -7.86 37.19
C HIS A 95 -78.48 -7.60 38.21
N ARG A 96 -78.59 -8.07 39.43
CA ARG A 96 -77.57 -7.92 40.46
C ARG A 96 -76.34 -8.80 40.14
N ARG A 97 -76.59 -10.07 39.89
CA ARG A 97 -75.53 -11.03 39.57
C ARG A 97 -74.90 -10.72 38.25
N LEU A 98 -75.64 -10.28 37.23
CA LEU A 98 -75.12 -9.83 35.95
C LEU A 98 -74.21 -8.66 36.18
N TYR A 99 -74.61 -7.61 36.94
CA TYR A 99 -73.72 -6.46 37.22
C TYR A 99 -72.46 -6.88 37.96
N ASP A 100 -72.56 -7.73 38.99
CA ASP A 100 -71.40 -8.17 39.78
C ASP A 100 -70.40 -8.89 38.90
N ILE A 101 -70.84 -9.69 37.91
CA ILE A 101 -69.96 -10.36 36.94
C ILE A 101 -69.35 -9.36 35.92
N LEU A 102 -70.16 -8.42 35.37
CA LEU A 102 -69.65 -7.40 34.47
C LEU A 102 -68.63 -6.51 35.19
N ALA A 103 -68.88 -6.08 36.41
CA ALA A 103 -68.01 -5.26 37.22
C ALA A 103 -66.70 -5.99 37.59
N ALA A 104 -66.81 -7.29 37.98
CA ALA A 104 -65.64 -8.11 38.24
C ALA A 104 -64.74 -8.26 36.99
N GLY A 105 -65.37 -8.41 35.82
CA GLY A 105 -64.65 -8.45 34.54
C GLY A 105 -63.90 -7.17 34.28
N VAL A 106 -64.48 -5.99 34.39
CA VAL A 106 -63.84 -4.70 34.25
C VAL A 106 -62.69 -4.52 35.27
N ALA A 107 -62.93 -4.96 36.53
CA ALA A 107 -61.89 -4.89 37.57
C ALA A 107 -60.65 -5.76 37.26
N ALA A 108 -60.90 -6.96 36.70
CA ALA A 108 -59.84 -7.93 36.40
C ALA A 108 -59.05 -7.61 35.14
N THR A 109 -59.65 -6.91 34.19
CA THR A 109 -59.05 -6.62 32.86
C THR A 109 -58.82 -5.11 32.70
N GLN A 110 -57.59 -4.69 32.95
CA GLN A 110 -57.23 -3.26 32.88
C GLN A 110 -57.36 -2.67 31.46
N GLN A 111 -57.27 -3.51 30.43
CA GLN A 111 -57.38 -3.15 29.02
C GLN A 111 -58.80 -2.81 28.59
N VAL A 112 -59.77 -3.19 29.37
CA VAL A 112 -61.17 -2.99 29.05
C VAL A 112 -61.73 -1.84 29.89
N HIS A 113 -62.18 -0.78 29.22
CA HIS A 113 -62.78 0.38 29.84
C HIS A 113 -64.13 0.04 30.44
N GLY A 114 -64.97 -0.77 29.73
CA GLY A 114 -66.27 -1.18 30.19
C GLY A 114 -66.78 -2.42 29.49
N VAL A 115 -67.64 -3.14 30.20
CA VAL A 115 -68.35 -4.27 29.65
C VAL A 115 -69.82 -4.03 29.80
N LEU A 116 -70.57 -4.31 28.76
CA LEU A 116 -72.00 -4.15 28.77
C LEU A 116 -72.74 -5.39 28.22
N TYR A 117 -73.93 -5.67 28.74
CA TYR A 117 -74.85 -6.63 28.19
C TYR A 117 -76.04 -5.87 27.61
N ILE A 118 -76.37 -6.16 26.35
CA ILE A 118 -77.48 -5.60 25.60
C ILE A 118 -78.47 -6.70 25.43
N ASP A 119 -79.65 -6.55 26.04
CA ASP A 119 -80.74 -7.51 25.97
C ASP A 119 -81.56 -7.34 24.68
N ALA A 120 -81.95 -8.43 24.05
CA ALA A 120 -82.76 -8.38 22.83
C ALA A 120 -84.16 -7.76 23.02
N ARG A 121 -84.65 -7.59 24.28
CA ARG A 121 -85.97 -6.99 24.64
C ARG A 121 -85.94 -5.48 24.80
N GLY A 122 -84.69 -4.84 24.76
CA GLY A 122 -84.65 -3.39 24.70
C GLY A 122 -83.96 -2.67 25.86
N TRP A 123 -83.29 -3.40 26.77
CA TRP A 123 -82.51 -2.80 27.85
C TRP A 123 -81.03 -3.19 27.76
N MET A 124 -80.17 -2.37 28.37
CA MET A 124 -78.76 -2.66 28.51
C MET A 124 -78.24 -2.36 29.91
N MET A 125 -77.26 -3.09 30.34
CA MET A 125 -76.54 -2.88 31.59
C MET A 125 -75.06 -2.74 31.32
N THR A 126 -74.49 -1.68 31.82
CA THR A 126 -73.05 -1.34 31.62
C THR A 126 -72.36 -1.30 32.98
N ALA A 127 -71.16 -1.90 33.03
CA ALA A 127 -70.18 -1.68 34.06
C ALA A 127 -68.99 -1.02 33.37
N SER A 128 -68.60 0.19 33.74
CA SER A 128 -67.51 0.95 33.13
C SER A 128 -66.60 1.58 34.18
N ARG A 129 -65.34 1.83 33.84
CA ARG A 129 -64.37 2.47 34.71
C ARG A 129 -64.52 3.99 34.59
N ALA A 130 -64.75 4.63 35.74
CA ALA A 130 -64.74 6.09 35.80
C ALA A 130 -63.29 6.65 35.83
N GLN A 131 -63.11 7.97 35.62
CA GLN A 131 -61.82 8.62 35.64
C GLN A 131 -61.06 8.47 36.98
N ASP A 132 -61.77 8.30 38.09
CA ASP A 132 -61.19 8.05 39.41
C ASP A 132 -60.84 6.56 39.67
N GLY A 133 -61.02 5.69 38.66
CA GLY A 133 -60.77 4.26 38.74
C GLY A 133 -61.92 3.44 39.36
N THR A 134 -62.98 4.07 39.83
CA THR A 134 -64.15 3.36 40.34
C THR A 134 -65.00 2.72 39.21
N ILE A 135 -65.73 1.62 39.53
CA ILE A 135 -66.59 0.98 38.54
C ILE A 135 -68.02 1.48 38.73
N VAL A 136 -68.49 2.10 37.66
CA VAL A 136 -69.82 2.71 37.66
C VAL A 136 -70.81 1.79 36.96
N ARG A 137 -72.07 1.70 37.52
CA ARG A 137 -73.17 0.95 36.93
C ARG A 137 -74.12 1.90 36.23
N LYS A 138 -74.44 1.58 34.94
CA LYS A 138 -75.56 2.20 34.22
C LYS A 138 -76.54 1.13 33.79
N PHE A 139 -77.86 1.46 33.89
CA PHE A 139 -78.95 0.63 33.39
C PHE A 139 -79.87 1.54 32.57
N GLU A 140 -79.99 1.23 31.27
CA GLU A 140 -80.62 2.15 30.30
C GLU A 140 -81.44 1.35 29.29
N SER A 141 -82.40 2.02 28.63
CA SER A 141 -83.05 1.50 27.44
C SER A 141 -82.29 1.90 26.18
N TRP A 142 -82.02 0.91 25.31
CA TRP A 142 -81.29 1.19 24.04
C TRP A 142 -82.29 1.38 22.85
N GLN A 143 -83.60 1.23 23.03
CA GLN A 143 -84.57 1.25 21.93
C GLN A 143 -84.55 2.55 21.11
N ASN A 144 -84.10 3.62 21.69
CA ASN A 144 -83.91 4.94 21.01
C ASN A 144 -82.48 5.21 20.55
N ASP A 145 -81.54 4.29 20.68
CA ASP A 145 -80.19 4.43 20.25
C ASP A 145 -80.01 3.69 18.90
N PRO A 146 -79.84 4.46 17.81
CA PRO A 146 -79.72 3.90 16.47
C PRO A 146 -78.47 3.08 16.27
N GLN A 147 -77.37 3.40 16.97
CA GLN A 147 -76.10 2.64 16.86
C GLN A 147 -76.22 1.27 17.51
N ILE A 148 -76.87 1.21 18.67
CA ILE A 148 -77.09 -0.07 19.34
C ILE A 148 -78.15 -0.91 18.60
N ALA A 149 -79.20 -0.28 18.05
CA ALA A 149 -80.19 -0.97 17.23
C ALA A 149 -79.58 -1.62 15.98
N GLU A 150 -78.64 -0.88 15.28
CA GLU A 150 -77.89 -1.41 14.15
C GLU A 150 -77.01 -2.59 14.60
N ALA A 151 -76.25 -2.44 15.72
CA ALA A 151 -75.39 -3.48 16.25
C ALA A 151 -76.17 -4.75 16.61
N MET A 152 -77.35 -4.62 17.22
CA MET A 152 -78.26 -5.76 17.56
C MET A 152 -78.81 -6.42 16.29
N ALA A 153 -79.24 -5.66 15.29
CA ALA A 153 -79.64 -6.20 13.99
C ALA A 153 -78.52 -6.97 13.30
N ALA A 154 -77.31 -6.42 13.29
CA ALA A 154 -76.11 -7.08 12.75
C ALA A 154 -75.77 -8.37 13.51
N ALA A 155 -75.88 -8.38 14.84
CA ALA A 155 -75.71 -9.56 15.68
C ALA A 155 -76.78 -10.62 15.38
N GLY A 156 -77.99 -10.19 15.11
CA GLY A 156 -79.09 -11.09 14.72
C GLY A 156 -78.92 -11.79 13.38
N ALA A 157 -78.32 -11.07 12.41
CA ALA A 157 -78.02 -11.55 11.05
C ALA A 157 -76.83 -12.50 10.93
N ARG A 158 -75.89 -12.43 11.88
CA ARG A 158 -74.73 -13.33 11.91
C ARG A 158 -75.11 -14.74 12.41
N GLU A 159 -74.50 -15.76 11.83
CA GLU A 159 -74.61 -17.13 12.32
C GLU A 159 -73.55 -17.40 13.40
N GLY A 160 -73.91 -18.09 14.48
CA GLY A 160 -73.02 -18.46 15.58
C GLY A 160 -72.88 -17.38 16.65
N ASN A 161 -72.00 -17.66 17.62
CA ASN A 161 -71.76 -16.85 18.82
C ASN A 161 -70.33 -16.34 18.92
N ALA A 162 -69.53 -16.43 17.83
CA ALA A 162 -68.14 -15.94 17.82
C ALA A 162 -68.10 -14.42 18.02
N ALA A 163 -67.20 -13.99 18.86
CA ALA A 163 -66.91 -12.56 19.05
C ALA A 163 -66.39 -11.92 17.78
N TYR A 164 -66.70 -10.66 17.55
CA TYR A 164 -66.19 -9.87 16.42
C TYR A 164 -66.09 -8.40 16.80
N TRP A 165 -65.11 -7.72 16.22
CA TRP A 165 -64.94 -6.28 16.39
C TRP A 165 -66.00 -5.52 15.55
N GLY A 166 -66.67 -4.59 16.22
CA GLY A 166 -67.57 -3.66 15.54
C GLY A 166 -66.81 -2.44 14.99
N ARG A 167 -67.54 -1.58 14.25
CA ARG A 167 -67.00 -0.28 13.86
C ARG A 167 -66.72 0.56 15.10
N PRO A 168 -65.62 1.36 15.13
CA PRO A 168 -65.42 2.31 16.21
C PRO A 168 -66.64 3.21 16.40
N ALA A 169 -67.06 3.45 17.64
CA ALA A 169 -68.21 4.25 17.98
C ALA A 169 -67.83 5.37 18.96
N PHE A 170 -68.47 6.51 18.86
CA PHE A 170 -68.25 7.62 19.79
C PHE A 170 -69.31 7.63 20.90
N ALA A 171 -68.84 7.74 22.14
CA ALA A 171 -69.69 7.89 23.33
C ALA A 171 -69.32 9.24 24.02
N ASP A 172 -70.36 10.06 24.34
CA ASP A 172 -70.17 11.41 24.82
C ASP A 172 -69.36 11.55 26.12
N ASP A 173 -69.37 10.53 26.95
CA ASP A 173 -68.74 10.50 28.29
C ASP A 173 -67.33 9.89 28.30
N VAL A 174 -66.94 9.13 27.27
CA VAL A 174 -65.65 8.38 27.23
C VAL A 174 -64.88 8.54 25.93
N GLY A 175 -65.39 9.28 24.94
CA GLY A 175 -64.78 9.44 23.63
C GLY A 175 -64.99 8.24 22.71
N THR A 176 -64.05 8.01 21.80
CA THR A 176 -64.17 6.90 20.85
C THR A 176 -63.84 5.57 21.50
N VAL A 177 -64.69 4.61 21.29
CA VAL A 177 -64.64 3.25 21.83
C VAL A 177 -64.55 2.22 20.70
N LEU A 178 -63.56 1.37 20.78
CA LEU A 178 -63.45 0.15 20.01
C LEU A 178 -64.32 -0.91 20.73
N ASN A 179 -65.24 -1.50 20.02
CA ASN A 179 -66.21 -2.37 20.64
C ASN A 179 -66.11 -3.81 20.11
N LEU A 180 -65.83 -4.74 21.02
CA LEU A 180 -65.77 -6.16 20.72
C LEU A 180 -67.16 -6.77 21.13
N ARG A 181 -67.84 -7.32 20.16
CA ARG A 181 -69.26 -7.80 20.27
C ARG A 181 -69.33 -9.30 20.22
N ARG A 182 -69.99 -9.91 21.17
CA ARG A 182 -70.27 -11.33 21.18
C ARG A 182 -71.79 -11.57 21.29
N PRO A 183 -72.47 -12.06 20.23
CA PRO A 183 -73.86 -12.47 20.29
C PRO A 183 -74.01 -13.60 21.28
N VAL A 184 -75.15 -13.62 21.99
CA VAL A 184 -75.49 -14.66 22.95
C VAL A 184 -76.85 -15.30 22.54
N ARG A 185 -76.84 -16.61 22.31
CA ARG A 185 -78.05 -17.34 21.83
C ARG A 185 -78.35 -18.56 22.70
N ARG A 186 -79.62 -18.71 22.96
CA ARG A 186 -80.20 -19.93 23.51
C ARG A 186 -81.33 -20.43 22.57
N GLY A 187 -80.90 -20.90 21.39
CA GLY A 187 -81.73 -21.09 20.22
C GLY A 187 -82.00 -19.82 19.42
N ALA A 188 -82.59 -18.82 20.02
CA ALA A 188 -82.77 -17.48 19.49
C ALA A 188 -81.70 -16.51 20.08
N LEU A 189 -81.54 -15.33 19.50
CA LEU A 189 -80.68 -14.25 20.04
C LEU A 189 -81.32 -13.79 21.36
N VAL A 190 -80.60 -13.94 22.47
CA VAL A 190 -81.02 -13.48 23.81
C VAL A 190 -80.47 -12.08 24.07
N GLY A 191 -79.32 -11.82 23.62
CA GLY A 191 -78.62 -10.52 23.78
C GLY A 191 -77.22 -10.51 23.17
N MET A 192 -76.44 -9.55 23.57
CA MET A 192 -75.03 -9.37 23.12
C MET A 192 -74.17 -8.87 24.29
N VAL A 193 -73.08 -9.52 24.55
CA VAL A 193 -72.00 -8.99 25.42
C VAL A 193 -71.08 -8.16 24.62
N VAL A 194 -70.72 -6.97 25.10
CA VAL A 194 -69.78 -6.05 24.42
C VAL A 194 -68.70 -5.59 25.39
N ALA A 195 -67.44 -5.69 25.01
CA ALA A 195 -66.34 -5.05 25.69
C ALA A 195 -65.93 -3.78 24.94
N GLY A 196 -65.77 -2.71 25.67
CA GLY A 196 -65.33 -1.42 25.12
C GLY A 196 -63.89 -1.09 25.55
N LEU A 197 -63.08 -0.71 24.58
CA LEU A 197 -61.71 -0.19 24.78
C LEU A 197 -61.70 1.24 24.23
N THR A 198 -61.14 2.21 24.94
CA THR A 198 -61.00 3.58 24.43
C THR A 198 -59.75 3.72 23.57
N ILE A 199 -59.83 4.59 22.58
CA ILE A 199 -58.62 4.90 21.77
C ILE A 199 -57.53 5.54 22.62
N ALA A 200 -57.86 6.25 23.70
CA ALA A 200 -56.90 6.85 24.63
C ALA A 200 -56.12 5.75 25.39
N GLU A 201 -56.83 4.73 25.97
CA GLU A 201 -56.16 3.61 26.66
C GLU A 201 -55.31 2.76 25.71
N LEU A 202 -55.79 2.55 24.46
CA LEU A 202 -55.01 1.86 23.45
C LEU A 202 -53.78 2.68 23.03
N SER A 203 -53.92 4.01 22.96
CA SER A 203 -52.78 4.91 22.66
C SER A 203 -51.75 4.94 23.78
N GLU A 204 -52.20 4.91 25.05
CA GLU A 204 -51.28 4.81 26.20
C GLU A 204 -50.56 3.45 26.21
N PHE A 205 -51.23 2.37 25.86
CA PHE A 205 -50.59 1.06 25.71
C PHE A 205 -49.54 1.09 24.60
N VAL A 206 -49.86 1.65 23.42
CA VAL A 206 -48.94 1.72 22.29
C VAL A 206 -47.73 2.62 22.62
N ALA A 207 -47.93 3.74 23.30
CA ALA A 207 -46.87 4.59 23.83
C ALA A 207 -45.95 3.85 24.81
N GLY A 208 -46.51 2.96 25.63
CA GLY A 208 -45.76 2.09 26.54
C GLY A 208 -44.90 1.03 25.83
N LEU A 209 -45.16 0.73 24.55
CA LEU A 209 -44.33 -0.12 23.71
C LEU A 209 -43.13 0.62 23.06
N GLU A 210 -43.14 1.95 23.12
CA GLU A 210 -42.04 2.77 22.66
C GLU A 210 -40.78 2.44 23.47
N SER A 211 -39.73 2.03 22.79
CA SER A 211 -38.46 1.77 23.44
C SER A 211 -37.67 3.07 23.60
N GLU A 212 -36.59 3.06 24.44
CA GLU A 212 -35.66 4.17 24.63
C GLU A 212 -34.96 4.66 23.33
N SER A 213 -35.32 4.05 22.18
CA SER A 213 -34.68 4.25 20.87
C SER A 213 -35.36 5.29 19.96
N GLY A 214 -36.28 6.13 20.49
CA GLY A 214 -36.95 7.16 19.69
C GLY A 214 -37.93 6.62 18.64
N GLN A 215 -38.50 5.43 18.89
CA GLN A 215 -39.50 4.80 18.02
C GLN A 215 -40.89 5.32 18.39
N ASN A 216 -41.66 5.76 17.39
CA ASN A 216 -43.04 6.15 17.56
C ASN A 216 -43.95 5.06 16.99
N ALA A 217 -44.74 4.42 17.86
CA ALA A 217 -45.63 3.36 17.46
C ALA A 217 -47.04 3.90 17.13
N PHE A 218 -47.73 3.24 16.21
CA PHE A 218 -49.06 3.62 15.79
C PHE A 218 -49.91 2.41 15.42
N ILE A 219 -51.25 2.57 15.50
CA ILE A 219 -52.22 1.64 14.93
C ILE A 219 -53.15 2.44 14.00
N LEU A 220 -53.27 2.01 12.76
CA LEU A 220 -54.17 2.61 11.78
C LEU A 220 -55.35 1.70 11.50
N TYR A 221 -56.48 2.32 11.18
CA TYR A 221 -57.70 1.69 10.69
C TYR A 221 -57.89 2.08 9.22
N ASP A 222 -57.95 1.09 8.34
CA ASP A 222 -58.12 1.28 6.89
C ASP A 222 -57.14 2.29 6.25
N ARG A 223 -55.88 2.33 6.72
CA ARG A 223 -54.84 3.25 6.26
C ARG A 223 -55.12 4.74 6.43
N GLU A 224 -56.36 5.15 6.61
CA GLU A 224 -56.78 6.54 6.62
C GLU A 224 -56.94 7.11 8.03
N TYR A 225 -57.37 6.28 8.98
CA TYR A 225 -57.71 6.72 10.33
C TYR A 225 -56.71 6.17 11.35
N VAL A 226 -56.55 6.90 12.46
CA VAL A 226 -55.66 6.52 13.55
C VAL A 226 -56.46 5.95 14.71
N LEU A 227 -56.16 4.68 15.07
CA LEU A 227 -56.74 4.00 16.25
C LEU A 227 -55.94 4.27 17.52
N ALA A 228 -54.60 4.32 17.40
CA ALA A 228 -53.72 4.56 18.53
C ALA A 228 -52.45 5.30 18.06
N HIS A 229 -52.10 6.35 18.78
CA HIS A 229 -50.90 7.14 18.64
C HIS A 229 -50.70 7.99 19.88
N THR A 230 -49.47 8.36 20.24
CA THR A 230 -49.15 9.21 21.41
C THR A 230 -49.97 10.50 21.46
N ALA A 231 -50.29 11.09 20.32
CA ALA A 231 -51.14 12.29 20.22
C ALA A 231 -52.61 12.07 20.64
N LEU A 232 -53.06 10.83 20.76
CA LEU A 232 -54.46 10.48 21.14
C LEU A 232 -54.60 10.10 22.62
N ILE A 233 -53.54 10.16 23.42
CA ILE A 233 -53.55 9.88 24.87
C ILE A 233 -54.41 10.94 25.61
N GLN A 234 -54.35 12.20 25.13
CA GLN A 234 -55.19 13.26 25.61
C GLN A 234 -56.41 13.41 24.72
N ASP A 235 -57.52 13.96 25.28
CA ASP A 235 -58.78 14.19 24.56
C ASP A 235 -58.53 14.89 23.21
N PHE A 236 -58.70 14.13 22.13
CA PHE A 236 -58.60 14.63 20.77
C PHE A 236 -59.92 15.32 20.40
N GLN A 237 -59.83 16.64 20.19
CA GLN A 237 -61.02 17.47 19.93
C GLN A 237 -61.56 17.28 18.51
N GLY A 238 -62.90 17.31 18.37
CA GLY A 238 -63.56 17.26 17.06
C GLY A 238 -63.97 15.85 16.60
N LEU A 239 -63.88 14.84 17.49
CA LEU A 239 -64.53 13.54 17.27
C LEU A 239 -65.99 13.59 17.66
N GLY A 240 -66.82 12.74 17.08
CA GLY A 240 -68.23 12.66 17.32
C GLY A 240 -68.86 11.41 16.66
N PRO A 241 -70.20 11.23 16.81
CA PRO A 241 -70.88 10.02 16.29
C PRO A 241 -70.69 9.81 14.78
N ASP A 242 -70.65 10.88 13.97
CA ASP A 242 -70.47 10.82 12.52
C ASP A 242 -68.99 10.67 12.12
N ARG A 243 -68.10 10.96 13.07
CA ARG A 243 -66.65 10.95 12.84
C ARG A 243 -65.95 10.44 14.13
N PRO A 244 -65.93 9.14 14.38
CA PRO A 244 -65.39 8.60 15.61
C PRO A 244 -63.87 8.55 15.66
N LEU A 245 -63.15 8.58 14.52
CA LEU A 245 -61.72 8.49 14.45
C LEU A 245 -61.09 9.71 13.74
N PRO A 246 -59.90 10.18 14.19
CA PRO A 246 -59.17 11.20 13.46
C PRO A 246 -58.47 10.56 12.24
N ARG A 247 -58.32 11.34 11.19
CA ARG A 247 -57.49 10.98 10.04
C ARG A 247 -56.00 11.10 10.37
N VAL A 248 -55.15 10.33 9.67
CA VAL A 248 -53.70 10.43 9.77
C VAL A 248 -53.23 11.87 9.61
N THR A 249 -53.87 12.63 8.71
CA THR A 249 -53.55 14.04 8.42
C THR A 249 -53.96 15.04 9.53
N GLU A 250 -54.68 14.60 10.53
CA GLU A 250 -55.28 15.46 11.58
C GLU A 250 -54.63 15.26 12.95
N VAL A 251 -53.84 14.18 13.12
CA VAL A 251 -53.24 13.80 14.40
C VAL A 251 -52.17 14.79 14.87
N GLY A 252 -51.71 15.66 13.96
CA GLY A 252 -50.70 16.69 14.29
C GLY A 252 -49.28 16.15 14.33
N ASP A 253 -49.05 14.92 13.93
CA ASP A 253 -47.71 14.37 13.75
C ASP A 253 -47.28 14.58 12.30
N PRO A 254 -46.26 15.42 12.07
CA PRO A 254 -45.85 15.78 10.71
C PRO A 254 -45.18 14.62 9.97
N ILE A 255 -44.60 13.64 10.70
CA ILE A 255 -43.91 12.50 10.11
C ILE A 255 -44.96 11.44 9.76
N LEU A 256 -45.86 11.11 10.67
CA LEU A 256 -46.93 10.18 10.39
C LEU A 256 -47.84 10.66 9.26
N PHE A 257 -48.02 11.98 9.09
CA PHE A 257 -48.73 12.60 7.97
C PHE A 257 -48.19 12.15 6.61
N GLU A 258 -46.86 12.01 6.48
CA GLU A 258 -46.18 11.65 5.23
C GLU A 258 -46.15 10.12 4.96
N ILE A 259 -46.75 9.29 5.83
CA ILE A 259 -46.68 7.82 5.70
C ILE A 259 -47.08 7.30 4.30
N TRP A 260 -47.98 8.02 3.62
CA TRP A 260 -48.46 7.68 2.28
C TRP A 260 -48.04 8.68 1.20
N SER A 261 -46.99 9.53 1.44
CA SER A 261 -46.48 10.49 0.48
C SER A 261 -45.93 9.81 -0.79
N GLU A 262 -45.96 10.52 -1.92
CA GLU A 262 -45.40 9.99 -3.18
C GLU A 262 -43.87 9.89 -3.12
N GLY A 263 -43.31 8.83 -3.66
CA GLY A 263 -41.83 8.66 -3.81
C GLY A 263 -41.17 7.69 -2.84
N TRP A 264 -41.91 7.08 -1.93
CA TRP A 264 -41.35 6.10 -1.02
C TRP A 264 -40.98 4.76 -1.74
N GLN A 265 -39.93 4.10 -1.24
CA GLN A 265 -39.52 2.78 -1.69
C GLN A 265 -40.07 1.70 -0.76
N GLU A 266 -40.92 0.81 -1.27
CA GLU A 266 -41.45 -0.30 -0.51
C GLU A 266 -40.44 -1.43 -0.40
N HIS A 267 -40.14 -1.84 0.82
CA HIS A 267 -39.37 -3.05 1.14
C HIS A 267 -40.28 -4.07 1.80
N ARG A 268 -40.58 -5.16 1.12
CA ARG A 268 -41.48 -6.23 1.68
C ARG A 268 -40.70 -7.10 2.65
N LEU A 269 -41.10 -7.05 3.91
CA LEU A 269 -40.63 -7.96 4.95
C LEU A 269 -41.52 -9.21 4.98
N ASN A 270 -40.99 -10.32 5.51
CA ASN A 270 -41.81 -11.56 5.63
C ASN A 270 -43.05 -11.43 6.51
N ILE A 271 -43.11 -10.41 7.37
CA ILE A 271 -44.19 -10.20 8.37
C ILE A 271 -44.97 -8.92 8.09
N GLY A 272 -44.44 -8.01 7.28
CA GLY A 272 -45.03 -6.70 7.04
C GLY A 272 -44.35 -5.96 5.90
N VAL A 273 -44.53 -4.67 5.86
CA VAL A 273 -43.97 -3.75 4.89
C VAL A 273 -43.11 -2.73 5.61
N GLY A 274 -41.94 -2.48 5.11
CA GLY A 274 -41.10 -1.34 5.46
C GLY A 274 -41.04 -0.37 4.28
N HIS A 275 -41.09 0.92 4.54
CA HIS A 275 -40.75 1.92 3.53
C HIS A 275 -40.04 3.11 4.15
N GLN A 276 -39.23 3.78 3.35
CA GLN A 276 -38.45 4.93 3.76
C GLN A 276 -39.00 6.18 3.06
N ILE A 277 -39.09 7.27 3.80
CA ILE A 277 -39.42 8.59 3.29
C ILE A 277 -38.36 9.58 3.74
N THR A 278 -38.11 10.61 2.93
CA THR A 278 -37.36 11.80 3.35
C THR A 278 -38.35 12.85 3.77
N PHE A 279 -38.28 13.34 5.02
CA PHE A 279 -39.17 14.35 5.51
C PHE A 279 -38.63 15.76 5.15
N ASP A 280 -39.40 16.50 4.38
CA ASP A 280 -38.97 17.82 3.87
C ASP A 280 -38.79 18.89 4.97
N GLY A 281 -39.32 18.65 6.17
CA GLY A 281 -39.29 19.65 7.25
C GLY A 281 -37.92 19.79 7.92
N ASP A 282 -37.18 18.69 8.08
CA ASP A 282 -35.83 18.66 8.66
C ASP A 282 -34.77 18.09 7.70
N GLY A 283 -35.21 17.47 6.59
CA GLY A 283 -34.33 16.82 5.61
C GLY A 283 -33.83 15.44 6.06
N ASP A 284 -34.36 14.91 7.15
CA ASP A 284 -34.00 13.60 7.67
C ASP A 284 -34.81 12.47 7.02
N ASP A 285 -34.21 11.30 6.92
CA ASP A 285 -34.87 10.10 6.41
C ASP A 285 -35.53 9.34 7.56
N TYR A 286 -36.81 8.98 7.34
CA TYR A 286 -37.60 8.19 8.27
C TYR A 286 -37.97 6.84 7.68
N VAL A 287 -37.89 5.80 8.50
CA VAL A 287 -38.26 4.43 8.14
C VAL A 287 -39.54 4.04 8.84
N PHE A 288 -40.56 3.71 8.07
CA PHE A 288 -41.83 3.15 8.55
C PHE A 288 -41.80 1.64 8.45
N LEU A 289 -42.21 0.98 9.52
CA LEU A 289 -42.43 -0.47 9.56
C LEU A 289 -43.85 -0.71 9.99
N TYR A 290 -44.64 -1.48 9.26
CA TYR A 290 -46.01 -1.82 9.64
C TYR A 290 -46.41 -3.20 9.13
N ALA A 291 -47.35 -3.82 9.85
CA ALA A 291 -47.91 -5.12 9.50
C ALA A 291 -49.41 -5.11 9.70
N PRO A 292 -50.17 -5.86 8.88
CA PRO A 292 -51.58 -6.03 9.12
C PRO A 292 -51.81 -6.89 10.37
N LEU A 293 -52.75 -6.46 11.22
CA LEU A 293 -53.36 -7.30 12.27
C LEU A 293 -54.50 -8.07 11.62
N ALA A 294 -54.28 -9.36 11.41
CA ALA A 294 -55.30 -10.23 10.87
C ALA A 294 -56.39 -10.49 11.93
N ASP A 295 -57.64 -10.69 11.50
CA ASP A 295 -58.77 -11.21 12.28
C ASP A 295 -59.42 -10.25 13.29
N TYR A 296 -59.08 -8.95 13.30
CA TYR A 296 -59.66 -8.02 14.29
C TYR A 296 -60.82 -7.17 13.79
N ALA A 297 -61.05 -7.02 12.49
CA ALA A 297 -62.21 -6.29 11.96
C ALA A 297 -62.48 -6.62 10.49
N ASP A 298 -63.63 -6.16 9.96
CA ASP A 298 -63.94 -6.23 8.52
C ASP A 298 -62.98 -5.37 7.67
N MET A 299 -62.35 -4.36 8.27
CA MET A 299 -61.30 -3.52 7.69
C MET A 299 -59.94 -3.84 8.31
N PRO A 300 -58.86 -3.84 7.53
CA PRO A 300 -57.54 -4.18 8.04
C PRO A 300 -57.01 -3.15 9.03
N TRP A 301 -56.63 -3.58 10.22
CA TRP A 301 -55.83 -2.76 11.12
C TRP A 301 -54.37 -2.92 10.77
N LEU A 302 -53.61 -1.82 10.80
CA LEU A 302 -52.16 -1.80 10.57
C LEU A 302 -51.48 -1.36 11.86
N VAL A 303 -50.65 -2.21 12.43
CA VAL A 303 -49.77 -1.83 13.54
C VAL A 303 -48.39 -1.57 13.02
N GLY A 304 -47.78 -0.49 13.45
CA GLY A 304 -46.49 -0.10 12.98
C GLY A 304 -45.74 0.82 13.93
N SER A 305 -44.55 1.18 13.50
CA SER A 305 -43.70 2.15 14.15
C SER A 305 -42.87 2.88 13.09
N TYR A 306 -42.51 4.11 13.36
CA TYR A 306 -41.53 4.82 12.57
C TYR A 306 -40.37 5.35 13.43
N PHE A 307 -39.22 5.55 12.84
CA PHE A 307 -38.03 6.02 13.50
C PHE A 307 -37.12 6.71 12.47
N ARG A 308 -36.24 7.56 12.92
CA ARG A 308 -35.25 8.22 12.07
C ARG A 308 -34.16 7.23 11.67
N GLU A 309 -33.73 7.26 10.40
CA GLU A 309 -32.68 6.37 9.89
C GLU A 309 -31.38 6.47 10.71
N ASP A 310 -31.01 7.69 11.12
CA ASP A 310 -29.81 7.93 11.92
C ASP A 310 -29.82 7.22 13.29
N ASP A 311 -30.96 6.96 13.88
CA ASP A 311 -31.05 6.24 15.15
C ASP A 311 -30.65 4.75 15.04
N ILE A 312 -30.70 4.21 13.82
CA ILE A 312 -30.18 2.87 13.49
C ILE A 312 -28.77 2.96 12.87
N GLY A 313 -28.39 4.12 12.34
CA GLY A 313 -27.18 4.36 11.53
C GLY A 313 -25.84 4.20 12.24
N SER A 314 -25.80 3.98 13.57
CA SER A 314 -24.54 3.76 14.31
C SER A 314 -23.70 2.58 13.75
N GLN A 315 -24.32 1.65 13.05
CA GLN A 315 -23.65 0.52 12.40
C GLN A 315 -23.05 0.89 11.04
N VAL A 316 -23.68 1.77 10.29
CA VAL A 316 -23.16 2.28 9.00
C VAL A 316 -21.88 3.07 9.23
N ILE A 317 -21.82 3.88 10.30
CA ILE A 317 -20.61 4.61 10.70
C ILE A 317 -19.45 3.66 10.97
N ARG A 318 -19.68 2.50 11.59
CA ARG A 318 -18.65 1.47 11.84
C ARG A 318 -18.12 0.86 10.56
N VAL A 319 -18.96 0.63 9.55
CA VAL A 319 -18.51 0.15 8.23
C VAL A 319 -17.62 1.18 7.57
N PHE A 320 -17.99 2.47 7.62
CA PHE A 320 -17.16 3.55 7.10
C PHE A 320 -15.82 3.69 7.84
N GLN A 321 -15.81 3.60 9.17
CA GLN A 321 -14.58 3.59 9.96
C GLN A 321 -13.67 2.41 9.60
N THR A 322 -14.24 1.23 9.40
CA THR A 322 -13.49 0.04 8.97
C THR A 322 -12.87 0.24 7.58
N ALA A 323 -13.62 0.85 6.65
CA ALA A 323 -13.10 1.21 5.33
C ALA A 323 -11.92 2.18 5.42
N MET A 324 -12.04 3.23 6.22
CA MET A 324 -10.99 4.23 6.43
C MET A 324 -9.72 3.61 7.02
N ILE A 325 -9.85 2.75 8.04
CA ILE A 325 -8.72 2.01 8.64
C ILE A 325 -8.07 1.09 7.60
N GLY A 326 -8.88 0.39 6.80
CA GLY A 326 -8.38 -0.48 5.74
C GLY A 326 -7.59 0.28 4.68
N VAL A 327 -8.10 1.42 4.20
CA VAL A 327 -7.40 2.29 3.24
C VAL A 327 -6.10 2.84 3.84
N ALA A 328 -6.13 3.32 5.09
CA ALA A 328 -4.94 3.79 5.78
C ALA A 328 -3.87 2.68 5.90
N GLY A 329 -4.30 1.44 6.19
CA GLY A 329 -3.42 0.26 6.22
C GLY A 329 -2.77 -0.03 4.87
N ILE A 330 -3.52 0.06 3.76
CA ILE A 330 -2.99 -0.13 2.40
C ILE A 330 -1.95 0.95 2.09
N VAL A 331 -2.26 2.22 2.37
CA VAL A 331 -1.32 3.33 2.14
C VAL A 331 -0.04 3.14 2.94
N LEU A 332 -0.15 2.79 4.23
CA LEU A 332 1.00 2.52 5.09
C LEU A 332 1.85 1.37 4.53
N ALA A 333 1.23 0.27 4.13
CA ALA A 333 1.93 -0.88 3.56
C ALA A 333 2.67 -0.53 2.25
N LEU A 334 2.08 0.28 1.37
CA LEU A 334 2.73 0.77 0.15
C LEU A 334 3.91 1.69 0.45
N VAL A 335 3.79 2.57 1.45
CA VAL A 335 4.91 3.43 1.90
C VAL A 335 6.06 2.57 2.43
N VAL A 336 5.78 1.58 3.27
CA VAL A 336 6.80 0.65 3.78
C VAL A 336 7.45 -0.14 2.65
N ALA A 337 6.68 -0.67 1.70
CA ALA A 337 7.21 -1.38 0.53
C ALA A 337 8.11 -0.48 -0.33
N PHE A 338 7.73 0.78 -0.52
CA PHE A 338 8.52 1.77 -1.24
C PHE A 338 9.85 2.08 -0.52
N LEU A 339 9.80 2.31 0.79
CA LEU A 339 11.00 2.58 1.60
C LEU A 339 11.98 1.40 1.60
N LEU A 340 11.47 0.17 1.74
CA LEU A 340 12.26 -1.06 1.65
C LEU A 340 12.89 -1.21 0.26
N GLY A 341 12.13 -0.97 -0.81
CA GLY A 341 12.65 -0.98 -2.17
C GLY A 341 13.77 0.04 -2.39
N ARG A 342 13.62 1.25 -1.84
CA ARG A 342 14.66 2.30 -1.90
C ARG A 342 15.92 1.91 -1.11
N MET A 343 15.77 1.31 0.06
CA MET A 343 16.87 0.88 0.92
C MET A 343 17.72 -0.22 0.27
N LEU A 344 17.12 -1.11 -0.51
CA LEU A 344 17.84 -2.15 -1.26
C LEU A 344 18.47 -1.64 -2.55
N ARG A 345 17.84 -0.67 -3.23
CA ARG A 345 18.29 -0.17 -4.53
C ARG A 345 19.67 0.49 -4.45
N THR A 346 19.85 1.41 -3.50
CA THR A 346 21.03 2.28 -3.44
C THR A 346 22.34 1.49 -3.31
N PRO A 347 22.50 0.53 -2.37
CA PRO A 347 23.72 -0.26 -2.27
C PRO A 347 24.01 -1.11 -3.51
N ILE A 348 22.99 -1.72 -4.09
CA ILE A 348 23.15 -2.59 -5.27
C ILE A 348 23.60 -1.78 -6.49
N THR A 349 23.03 -0.60 -6.72
CA THR A 349 23.44 0.28 -7.84
C THR A 349 24.86 0.80 -7.65
N GLN A 350 25.23 1.21 -6.44
CA GLN A 350 26.59 1.64 -6.12
C GLN A 350 27.63 0.53 -6.35
N LEU A 351 27.30 -0.70 -5.93
CA LEU A 351 28.18 -1.85 -6.17
C LEU A 351 28.34 -2.14 -7.67
N ALA A 352 27.25 -2.06 -8.45
CA ALA A 352 27.28 -2.30 -9.89
C ALA A 352 28.08 -1.21 -10.63
N GLU A 353 27.90 0.06 -10.27
CA GLU A 353 28.66 1.18 -10.84
C GLU A 353 30.15 1.07 -10.51
N ALA A 354 30.50 0.78 -9.25
CA ALA A 354 31.88 0.57 -8.83
C ALA A 354 32.54 -0.63 -9.55
N ALA A 355 31.77 -1.73 -9.76
CA ALA A 355 32.25 -2.88 -10.51
C ALA A 355 32.52 -2.54 -11.98
N THR A 356 31.71 -1.70 -12.61
CA THR A 356 31.96 -1.21 -13.98
C THR A 356 33.25 -0.37 -14.05
N MET A 357 33.49 0.49 -13.05
CA MET A 357 34.72 1.27 -12.98
C MET A 357 35.97 0.38 -12.84
N VAL A 358 35.85 -0.74 -12.12
CA VAL A 358 36.93 -1.74 -12.04
C VAL A 358 37.15 -2.40 -13.41
N GLN A 359 36.08 -2.74 -14.12
CA GLN A 359 36.19 -3.30 -15.48
C GLN A 359 36.87 -2.35 -16.47
N ASP A 360 36.61 -1.04 -16.35
CA ASP A 360 37.18 0.00 -17.19
C ASP A 360 38.60 0.42 -16.75
N LEU A 361 39.21 -0.28 -15.77
CA LEU A 361 40.54 -0.01 -15.23
C LEU A 361 40.76 1.39 -14.65
N THR A 362 39.69 2.07 -14.31
CA THR A 362 39.76 3.37 -13.65
C THR A 362 39.84 3.21 -12.12
N LEU A 363 40.78 2.35 -11.65
CA LEU A 363 40.90 1.96 -10.25
C LEU A 363 41.00 3.16 -9.29
N ASP A 364 41.69 4.22 -9.70
CA ASP A 364 41.83 5.43 -8.88
C ASP A 364 40.51 6.16 -8.63
N ARG A 365 39.55 6.01 -9.55
CA ARG A 365 38.22 6.64 -9.46
C ARG A 365 37.20 5.79 -8.75
N VAL A 366 37.47 4.51 -8.44
CA VAL A 366 36.56 3.63 -7.75
C VAL A 366 36.37 4.14 -6.33
N PRO A 367 35.13 4.56 -5.96
CA PRO A 367 34.84 5.05 -4.61
C PRO A 367 34.84 3.89 -3.61
N THR A 368 35.20 4.18 -2.37
CA THR A 368 34.98 3.25 -1.28
C THR A 368 33.47 3.14 -1.01
N LEU A 369 32.93 1.94 -1.11
CA LEU A 369 31.51 1.68 -0.85
C LEU A 369 31.21 1.86 0.64
N PRO A 370 30.12 2.56 1.00
CA PRO A 370 29.74 2.79 2.41
C PRO A 370 29.23 1.51 3.05
N ARG A 371 29.16 1.50 4.38
CA ARG A 371 28.54 0.39 5.11
C ARG A 371 27.02 0.32 4.87
N SER A 372 26.50 -0.89 4.79
CA SER A 372 25.07 -1.16 4.67
C SER A 372 24.48 -1.61 6.01
N HIS A 373 23.20 -1.32 6.25
CA HIS A 373 22.46 -1.83 7.40
C HIS A 373 22.04 -3.30 7.22
N LEU A 374 22.15 -3.83 6.00
CA LEU A 374 21.85 -5.23 5.69
C LEU A 374 23.15 -6.00 5.67
N ARG A 375 23.28 -7.02 6.49
CA ARG A 375 24.50 -7.79 6.74
C ARG A 375 25.10 -8.33 5.44
N GLU A 376 24.29 -8.97 4.60
CA GLU A 376 24.75 -9.59 3.35
C GLU A 376 25.30 -8.54 2.36
N LEU A 377 24.69 -7.35 2.34
CA LEU A 377 25.18 -6.23 1.52
C LEU A 377 26.43 -5.58 2.11
N ASP A 378 26.50 -5.45 3.44
CA ASP A 378 27.69 -4.93 4.13
C ASP A 378 28.91 -5.84 3.89
N ASP A 379 28.72 -7.15 4.04
CA ASP A 379 29.74 -8.16 3.76
C ASP A 379 30.20 -8.10 2.30
N ALA A 380 29.27 -7.98 1.34
CA ALA A 380 29.60 -7.89 -0.08
C ALA A 380 30.36 -6.59 -0.41
N MET A 381 29.93 -5.45 0.13
CA MET A 381 30.59 -4.16 -0.06
C MET A 381 31.98 -4.15 0.58
N GLY A 382 32.12 -4.74 1.77
CA GLY A 382 33.40 -4.90 2.46
C GLY A 382 34.37 -5.78 1.69
N ALA A 383 33.92 -6.91 1.18
CA ALA A 383 34.71 -7.78 0.31
C ALA A 383 35.12 -7.09 -0.99
N PHE A 384 34.22 -6.34 -1.63
CA PHE A 384 34.52 -5.57 -2.81
C PHE A 384 35.56 -4.49 -2.54
N ASN A 385 35.44 -3.70 -1.47
CA ASN A 385 36.42 -2.70 -1.07
C ASN A 385 37.81 -3.32 -0.84
N SER A 386 37.86 -4.48 -0.19
CA SER A 386 39.09 -5.23 0.05
C SER A 386 39.75 -5.69 -1.27
N MET A 387 38.91 -6.20 -2.19
CA MET A 387 39.39 -6.58 -3.54
C MET A 387 39.96 -5.38 -4.30
N VAL A 388 39.24 -4.25 -4.32
CA VAL A 388 39.74 -3.02 -4.99
C VAL A 388 41.03 -2.54 -4.35
N GLY A 389 41.12 -2.58 -3.01
CA GLY A 389 42.37 -2.25 -2.30
C GLY A 389 43.54 -3.15 -2.71
N GLY A 390 43.32 -4.43 -2.83
CA GLY A 390 44.29 -5.39 -3.34
C GLY A 390 44.69 -5.10 -4.80
N LEU A 391 43.72 -4.83 -5.68
CA LEU A 391 44.01 -4.47 -7.08
C LEU A 391 44.80 -3.18 -7.21
N LYS A 392 44.49 -2.15 -6.43
CA LYS A 392 45.29 -0.89 -6.39
C LYS A 392 46.73 -1.14 -5.95
N ALA A 393 46.94 -1.97 -4.93
CA ALA A 393 48.27 -2.35 -4.46
C ALA A 393 49.04 -3.13 -5.54
N PHE A 394 48.41 -4.06 -6.23
CA PHE A 394 49.02 -4.81 -7.33
C PHE A 394 49.35 -3.92 -8.55
N ALA A 395 48.50 -2.92 -8.85
CA ALA A 395 48.71 -2.01 -9.96
C ALA A 395 50.02 -1.20 -9.85
N LEU A 396 50.55 -1.02 -8.65
CA LEU A 396 51.85 -0.36 -8.44
C LEU A 396 53.04 -1.22 -8.92
N TYR A 397 52.87 -2.52 -9.04
CA TYR A 397 53.94 -3.47 -9.40
C TYR A 397 53.84 -3.97 -10.84
N LEU A 398 52.72 -3.70 -11.53
CA LEU A 398 52.50 -4.12 -12.91
C LEU A 398 52.50 -2.94 -13.85
N PRO A 399 53.18 -3.02 -15.02
CA PRO A 399 53.05 -2.00 -16.06
C PRO A 399 51.59 -1.82 -16.46
N HIS A 400 51.11 -0.59 -16.51
CA HIS A 400 49.72 -0.25 -16.83
C HIS A 400 49.22 -0.87 -18.13
N ASP A 401 50.09 -0.99 -19.13
CA ASP A 401 49.78 -1.54 -20.44
C ASP A 401 49.58 -3.06 -20.40
N LEU A 402 50.31 -3.77 -19.55
CA LEU A 402 50.09 -5.20 -19.31
C LEU A 402 48.73 -5.46 -18.66
N LEU A 403 48.39 -4.66 -17.67
CA LEU A 403 47.10 -4.81 -16.98
C LEU A 403 45.93 -4.58 -17.95
N ARG A 404 46.03 -3.59 -18.83
CA ARG A 404 45.02 -3.29 -19.86
C ARG A 404 44.89 -4.43 -20.86
N HIS A 405 45.99 -5.03 -21.31
CA HIS A 405 46.00 -6.16 -22.24
C HIS A 405 45.41 -7.46 -21.61
N LEU A 406 45.75 -7.75 -20.36
CA LEU A 406 45.26 -8.91 -19.63
C LEU A 406 43.73 -8.88 -19.45
N LEU A 407 43.18 -7.73 -19.13
CA LEU A 407 41.75 -7.56 -18.92
C LEU A 407 40.93 -7.47 -20.21
N ALA A 408 41.54 -6.93 -21.29
CA ALA A 408 40.85 -6.85 -22.60
C ALA A 408 40.70 -8.21 -23.28
N ARG A 409 41.57 -9.18 -23.05
CA ARG A 409 41.58 -10.50 -23.70
C ARG A 409 41.17 -11.67 -22.81
N GLY A 410 41.04 -11.48 -21.52
CA GLY A 410 40.42 -12.45 -20.57
C GLY A 410 41.28 -13.67 -20.20
N ASP A 411 42.34 -14.01 -20.92
CA ASP A 411 43.21 -15.15 -20.62
C ASP A 411 44.69 -14.80 -20.82
N PRO A 412 45.47 -14.77 -19.75
CA PRO A 412 46.93 -14.50 -19.82
C PRO A 412 47.69 -15.46 -20.72
N ALA A 413 47.22 -16.69 -20.90
CA ALA A 413 47.89 -17.73 -21.70
C ALA A 413 47.77 -17.49 -23.22
N THR A 414 46.90 -16.56 -23.66
CA THR A 414 46.64 -16.30 -25.09
C THR A 414 47.53 -15.18 -25.67
N ILE A 415 48.40 -14.55 -24.87
CA ILE A 415 49.30 -13.52 -25.36
C ILE A 415 50.48 -14.23 -26.07
N ALA A 416 50.34 -14.40 -27.37
CA ALA A 416 51.42 -14.93 -28.19
C ALA A 416 52.59 -13.92 -28.28
N SER A 417 53.81 -14.42 -28.17
CA SER A 417 54.99 -13.59 -28.42
C SER A 417 55.06 -13.19 -29.89
N GLU A 418 55.30 -11.93 -30.16
CA GLU A 418 55.43 -11.38 -31.52
C GLU A 418 56.74 -10.66 -31.73
N THR A 419 57.22 -10.68 -32.97
CA THR A 419 58.39 -9.88 -33.35
C THR A 419 57.93 -8.49 -33.72
N ARG A 420 58.54 -7.46 -33.09
CA ARG A 420 58.18 -6.07 -33.30
C ARG A 420 59.42 -5.19 -33.35
N GLU A 421 59.42 -4.20 -34.23
CA GLU A 421 60.43 -3.13 -34.25
C GLU A 421 60.18 -2.20 -33.07
N VAL A 422 61.12 -2.04 -32.18
CA VAL A 422 61.04 -1.18 -31.01
C VAL A 422 62.26 -0.30 -30.85
N THR A 423 62.11 0.75 -30.03
CA THR A 423 63.32 1.48 -29.53
C THR A 423 63.47 1.17 -28.05
N VAL A 424 64.65 0.79 -27.68
CA VAL A 424 65.05 0.48 -26.30
C VAL A 424 66.01 1.60 -25.84
N LEU A 425 65.73 2.11 -24.62
CA LEU A 425 66.56 3.08 -23.94
C LEU A 425 66.99 2.49 -22.59
N PHE A 426 68.30 2.52 -22.35
CA PHE A 426 68.88 2.23 -21.05
C PHE A 426 69.48 3.50 -20.44
N THR A 427 69.30 3.68 -19.14
CA THR A 427 70.00 4.70 -18.35
C THR A 427 70.79 4.07 -17.23
N ASP A 428 71.90 4.58 -16.83
CA ASP A 428 72.69 4.14 -15.69
C ASP A 428 73.49 5.32 -15.05
N ILE A 429 73.54 5.31 -13.70
CA ILE A 429 74.20 6.41 -12.95
C ILE A 429 75.69 6.17 -12.88
N VAL A 430 76.48 7.13 -13.36
CA VAL A 430 77.92 7.01 -13.31
C VAL A 430 78.42 7.07 -11.86
N GLY A 431 79.12 5.97 -11.42
CA GLY A 431 79.75 5.90 -10.11
C GLY A 431 78.78 5.71 -8.97
N PHE A 432 77.60 5.12 -9.26
CA PHE A 432 76.55 4.85 -8.24
C PHE A 432 77.08 4.04 -7.04
N THR A 433 77.85 2.96 -7.28
CA THR A 433 78.41 2.11 -6.23
C THR A 433 79.23 2.90 -5.21
N SER A 434 80.18 3.74 -5.73
CA SER A 434 81.00 4.57 -4.88
C SER A 434 80.22 5.66 -4.13
N ARG A 435 79.09 6.10 -4.67
CA ARG A 435 78.23 7.08 -4.06
C ARG A 435 77.45 6.44 -2.91
N THR A 436 76.93 5.22 -3.10
CA THR A 436 76.09 4.52 -2.12
C THR A 436 76.88 3.92 -0.96
N GLU A 437 78.16 3.63 -1.13
CA GLU A 437 79.06 3.22 -0.04
C GLU A 437 79.08 4.21 1.14
N ARG A 438 78.68 5.48 0.90
CA ARG A 438 78.66 6.55 1.91
C ARG A 438 77.28 6.90 2.40
N LEU A 439 76.24 6.29 1.89
CA LEU A 439 74.83 6.53 2.22
C LEU A 439 74.28 5.40 3.09
N SER A 440 73.32 5.73 3.88
CA SER A 440 72.48 4.68 4.52
C SER A 440 71.63 3.95 3.48
N ALA A 441 71.12 2.78 3.81
CA ALA A 441 70.19 2.06 2.94
C ALA A 441 68.91 2.88 2.66
N GLU A 442 68.43 3.63 3.64
CA GLU A 442 67.26 4.50 3.54
C GLU A 442 67.50 5.71 2.63
N ASP A 443 68.68 6.37 2.79
CA ASP A 443 69.06 7.48 1.92
C ASP A 443 69.30 7.01 0.48
N THR A 444 69.86 5.82 0.31
CA THR A 444 70.07 5.21 -1.02
C THR A 444 68.74 4.96 -1.70
N ALA A 445 67.74 4.40 -0.99
CA ALA A 445 66.38 4.17 -1.52
C ALA A 445 65.68 5.50 -1.85
N THR A 446 65.80 6.51 -1.00
CA THR A 446 65.26 7.86 -1.24
C THR A 446 65.87 8.51 -2.46
N PHE A 447 67.19 8.41 -2.61
CA PHE A 447 67.93 8.92 -3.79
C PHE A 447 67.48 8.21 -5.08
N LEU A 448 67.43 6.89 -5.09
CA LEU A 448 66.99 6.11 -6.23
C LEU A 448 65.52 6.41 -6.62
N ASN A 449 64.63 6.47 -5.65
CA ASN A 449 63.21 6.78 -5.90
C ASN A 449 63.04 8.17 -6.51
N HIS A 450 63.81 9.18 -6.05
CA HIS A 450 63.78 10.50 -6.63
C HIS A 450 64.32 10.48 -8.08
N HIS A 451 65.44 9.79 -8.33
CA HIS A 451 66.03 9.64 -9.64
C HIS A 451 65.11 8.95 -10.63
N PHE A 452 64.53 7.79 -10.20
CA PHE A 452 63.59 7.04 -11.03
C PHE A 452 62.35 7.84 -11.34
N ALA A 453 61.78 8.60 -10.39
CA ALA A 453 60.65 9.48 -10.62
C ALA A 453 60.94 10.59 -11.63
N LEU A 454 62.16 11.10 -11.67
CA LEU A 454 62.58 12.08 -12.67
C LEU A 454 62.69 11.45 -14.08
N VAL A 455 63.39 10.32 -14.20
CA VAL A 455 63.59 9.60 -15.45
C VAL A 455 62.21 9.07 -15.99
N SER A 456 61.40 8.44 -15.17
CA SER A 456 60.11 7.93 -15.58
C SER A 456 59.19 8.99 -16.15
N ARG A 457 59.06 10.16 -15.48
CA ARG A 457 58.23 11.27 -15.99
C ARG A 457 58.63 11.72 -17.39
N CYS A 458 59.92 11.77 -17.68
CA CYS A 458 60.44 12.17 -19.02
C CYS A 458 60.10 11.08 -20.06
N ILE A 459 60.24 9.82 -19.72
CA ILE A 459 59.91 8.67 -20.58
C ILE A 459 58.45 8.61 -20.88
N GLU A 460 57.59 8.66 -19.85
CA GLU A 460 56.13 8.59 -19.96
C GLU A 460 55.55 9.77 -20.73
N ALA A 461 56.10 11.00 -20.56
CA ALA A 461 55.71 12.19 -21.32
C ALA A 461 55.87 12.01 -22.83
N GLU A 462 56.85 11.21 -23.27
CA GLU A 462 57.06 10.86 -24.66
C GLU A 462 56.46 9.52 -25.07
N GLY A 463 55.54 8.97 -24.25
CA GLY A 463 54.81 7.74 -24.52
C GLY A 463 55.65 6.47 -24.43
N GLY A 464 56.79 6.51 -23.72
CA GLY A 464 57.61 5.34 -23.41
C GLY A 464 57.07 4.59 -22.20
N THR A 465 57.32 3.30 -22.14
CA THR A 465 56.95 2.41 -21.03
C THR A 465 58.22 1.97 -20.31
N ILE A 466 58.30 2.13 -18.99
CA ILE A 466 59.35 1.54 -18.16
C ILE A 466 59.12 0.04 -18.08
N ASP A 467 60.07 -0.75 -18.57
CA ASP A 467 60.01 -2.22 -18.48
C ASP A 467 60.45 -2.69 -17.08
N LYS A 468 61.60 -2.23 -16.63
CA LYS A 468 62.14 -2.56 -15.31
C LYS A 468 63.24 -1.63 -14.86
N TYR A 469 63.52 -1.65 -13.58
CA TYR A 469 64.72 -1.07 -12.98
C TYR A 469 65.71 -2.20 -12.67
N ILE A 470 66.98 -1.98 -12.95
CA ILE A 470 68.04 -2.97 -12.75
C ILE A 470 69.18 -2.29 -11.95
N GLY A 471 69.12 -2.42 -10.62
CA GLY A 471 69.98 -1.66 -9.73
C GLY A 471 69.69 -0.15 -9.82
N ASP A 472 70.61 0.65 -10.32
CA ASP A 472 70.49 2.09 -10.62
C ASP A 472 70.13 2.39 -12.07
N ALA A 473 70.06 1.34 -12.90
CA ALA A 473 69.66 1.45 -14.29
C ALA A 473 68.15 1.41 -14.51
N SER A 474 67.67 2.10 -15.54
CA SER A 474 66.29 1.97 -16.02
C SER A 474 66.27 1.46 -17.46
N MET A 475 65.35 0.56 -17.76
CA MET A 475 65.11 0.12 -19.13
C MET A 475 63.73 0.61 -19.56
N ALA A 476 63.63 1.33 -20.67
CA ALA A 476 62.39 1.84 -21.24
C ALA A 476 62.25 1.43 -22.70
N LEU A 477 60.99 1.33 -23.13
CA LEU A 477 60.60 0.81 -24.43
C LEU A 477 59.59 1.73 -25.10
N TRP A 478 59.68 1.86 -26.43
CA TRP A 478 58.65 2.48 -27.27
C TRP A 478 58.20 1.50 -28.36
N ASN A 479 56.98 1.64 -28.82
CA ASN A 479 56.31 0.79 -29.80
C ASN A 479 56.04 -0.65 -29.33
N VAL A 480 55.82 -0.82 -28.01
CA VAL A 480 55.52 -2.14 -27.41
C VAL A 480 54.04 -2.30 -27.13
N ALA A 481 53.42 -1.38 -26.41
CA ALA A 481 52.02 -1.43 -26.00
C ALA A 481 51.08 -0.93 -27.12
N GLU A 482 51.42 0.18 -27.73
CA GLU A 482 50.68 0.80 -28.84
C GLU A 482 51.61 0.96 -30.02
N GLU A 483 51.05 1.01 -31.24
CA GLU A 483 51.80 1.25 -32.44
C GLU A 483 52.26 2.72 -32.49
N GLN A 484 53.60 2.92 -32.53
CA GLN A 484 54.23 4.25 -32.52
C GLN A 484 55.21 4.36 -33.71
N PRO A 485 54.73 4.82 -34.85
CA PRO A 485 55.64 4.95 -36.03
C PRO A 485 56.82 5.83 -35.79
N ASP A 486 56.76 6.78 -34.84
CA ASP A 486 57.83 7.73 -34.47
C ASP A 486 58.60 7.32 -33.19
N HIS A 487 58.61 6.03 -32.85
CA HIS A 487 59.18 5.50 -31.61
C HIS A 487 60.64 5.90 -31.36
N ALA A 488 61.43 5.90 -32.39
CA ALA A 488 62.83 6.31 -32.29
C ALA A 488 63.01 7.83 -31.94
N ALA A 489 62.19 8.68 -32.58
CA ALA A 489 62.17 10.10 -32.28
C ALA A 489 61.69 10.42 -30.88
N ARG A 490 60.65 9.70 -30.40
CA ARG A 490 60.16 9.81 -29.04
C ARG A 490 61.18 9.41 -27.99
N ALA A 491 61.90 8.31 -28.23
CA ALA A 491 62.95 7.86 -27.33
C ALA A 491 64.08 8.88 -27.23
N VAL A 492 64.45 9.51 -28.36
CA VAL A 492 65.46 10.55 -28.38
C VAL A 492 65.01 11.83 -27.69
N ARG A 493 63.76 12.26 -27.88
CA ARG A 493 63.19 13.39 -27.13
C ARG A 493 63.12 13.10 -25.62
N ALA A 494 62.83 11.89 -25.24
CA ALA A 494 62.86 11.47 -23.83
C ALA A 494 64.27 11.58 -23.26
N ALA A 495 65.30 11.13 -24.01
CA ALA A 495 66.70 11.30 -23.60
C ALA A 495 67.10 12.78 -23.45
N GLN A 496 66.66 13.66 -24.37
CA GLN A 496 66.84 15.10 -24.25
C GLN A 496 66.11 15.68 -23.01
N ALA A 497 64.86 15.27 -22.78
CA ALA A 497 64.14 15.73 -21.62
C ALA A 497 64.79 15.26 -20.31
N ILE A 498 65.26 14.01 -20.23
CA ILE A 498 66.06 13.52 -19.11
C ILE A 498 67.26 14.36 -18.86
N SER A 499 68.00 14.68 -19.93
CA SER A 499 69.21 15.52 -19.84
C SER A 499 68.89 16.90 -19.26
N ALA A 500 67.85 17.56 -19.75
CA ALA A 500 67.45 18.88 -19.27
C ALA A 500 66.93 18.80 -17.79
N ALA A 501 66.16 17.80 -17.48
CA ALA A 501 65.59 17.59 -16.10
C ALA A 501 66.70 17.28 -15.08
N LEU A 502 67.73 16.49 -15.48
CA LEU A 502 68.86 16.16 -14.62
C LEU A 502 69.76 17.37 -14.40
N ALA A 503 70.02 18.18 -15.43
CA ALA A 503 70.74 19.41 -15.28
C ALA A 503 70.08 20.42 -14.32
N ALA A 504 68.77 20.54 -14.41
CA ALA A 504 67.97 21.35 -13.46
C ALA A 504 68.05 20.81 -12.02
N ASP A 505 67.93 19.50 -11.85
CA ASP A 505 68.02 18.83 -10.54
C ASP A 505 69.44 18.96 -9.93
N ASN A 506 70.49 18.88 -10.78
CA ASN A 506 71.89 19.04 -10.40
C ASN A 506 72.27 20.47 -9.98
N ALA A 507 71.59 21.48 -10.48
CA ALA A 507 71.83 22.87 -10.10
C ALA A 507 71.69 23.14 -8.59
N GLY A 508 70.88 22.30 -7.88
CA GLY A 508 70.72 22.39 -6.44
C GLY A 508 71.54 21.37 -5.63
N ARG A 509 72.40 20.55 -6.27
CA ARG A 509 73.16 19.47 -5.63
C ARG A 509 74.60 19.80 -5.32
N ALA A 510 75.06 19.50 -4.13
CA ALA A 510 76.48 19.60 -3.76
C ALA A 510 77.36 18.60 -4.54
N GLN A 511 76.78 17.47 -4.94
CA GLN A 511 77.42 16.46 -5.78
C GLN A 511 76.54 16.16 -6.98
N PRO A 512 76.79 16.65 -8.17
CA PRO A 512 75.98 16.41 -9.35
C PRO A 512 75.93 14.91 -9.70
N VAL A 513 74.81 14.47 -10.21
CA VAL A 513 74.57 13.11 -10.73
C VAL A 513 74.97 13.13 -12.21
N ARG A 514 75.77 12.15 -12.63
CA ARG A 514 76.08 11.93 -14.04
C ARG A 514 75.36 10.70 -14.52
N LEU A 515 74.84 10.73 -15.75
CA LEU A 515 74.02 9.67 -16.32
C LEU A 515 74.55 9.27 -17.71
N CYS A 516 74.54 7.97 -17.96
CA CYS A 516 74.70 7.45 -19.31
C CYS A 516 73.38 6.98 -19.85
N ILE A 517 73.09 7.28 -21.12
CA ILE A 517 71.88 6.87 -21.83
C ILE A 517 72.33 6.21 -23.15
N GLY A 518 71.86 4.98 -23.36
CA GLY A 518 72.02 4.23 -24.61
C GLY A 518 70.68 4.00 -25.30
N VAL A 519 70.57 4.39 -26.58
CA VAL A 519 69.31 4.23 -27.34
C VAL A 519 69.62 3.42 -28.62
N HIS A 520 68.85 2.31 -28.77
CA HIS A 520 68.98 1.47 -29.97
C HIS A 520 67.58 1.05 -30.46
N SER A 521 67.39 1.08 -31.79
CA SER A 521 66.19 0.66 -32.47
C SER A 521 66.39 -0.63 -33.25
N GLY A 522 65.48 -1.56 -33.21
CA GLY A 522 65.55 -2.82 -33.94
C GLY A 522 64.49 -3.87 -33.51
N PRO A 523 64.53 -5.00 -34.16
CA PRO A 523 63.56 -6.06 -33.87
C PRO A 523 63.81 -6.73 -32.53
N VAL A 524 62.70 -7.00 -31.81
CA VAL A 524 62.67 -7.77 -30.55
C VAL A 524 61.50 -8.71 -30.55
N VAL A 525 61.56 -9.76 -29.73
CA VAL A 525 60.39 -10.57 -29.36
C VAL A 525 59.73 -9.95 -28.14
N VAL A 526 58.50 -9.53 -28.29
CA VAL A 526 57.66 -8.97 -27.22
C VAL A 526 56.71 -10.06 -26.75
N GLY A 527 56.58 -10.29 -25.46
CA GLY A 527 55.64 -11.27 -24.94
C GLY A 527 55.89 -11.70 -23.50
N ASN A 528 55.15 -12.73 -23.07
CA ASN A 528 55.32 -13.35 -21.77
C ASN A 528 56.55 -14.22 -21.74
N ILE A 529 57.58 -13.84 -21.04
CA ILE A 529 58.86 -14.52 -20.90
C ILE A 529 59.05 -14.94 -19.45
N GLY A 530 59.24 -16.25 -19.21
CA GLY A 530 59.45 -16.75 -17.87
C GLY A 530 59.04 -18.22 -17.69
N SER A 531 58.79 -18.62 -16.47
CA SER A 531 58.30 -19.96 -16.10
C SER A 531 56.81 -19.97 -15.89
N ALA A 532 56.19 -21.14 -15.82
CA ALA A 532 54.74 -21.31 -15.56
C ALA A 532 54.26 -20.66 -14.25
N THR A 533 55.15 -20.44 -13.28
CA THR A 533 54.82 -19.84 -11.98
C THR A 533 55.21 -18.35 -11.87
N ARG A 534 56.05 -17.84 -12.83
CA ARG A 534 56.49 -16.44 -12.83
C ARG A 534 56.80 -15.97 -14.26
N MET A 535 55.91 -15.21 -14.79
CA MET A 535 56.02 -14.60 -16.13
C MET A 535 56.27 -13.10 -15.99
N ASN A 536 57.11 -12.57 -16.86
CA ASN A 536 57.27 -11.14 -17.05
C ASN A 536 56.90 -10.80 -18.50
N TYR A 537 56.03 -9.83 -18.68
CA TYR A 537 55.81 -9.27 -20.01
C TYR A 537 56.95 -8.29 -20.32
N THR A 538 57.79 -8.64 -21.26
CA THR A 538 59.02 -7.90 -21.55
C THR A 538 59.48 -8.16 -22.98
N VAL A 539 60.58 -7.54 -23.38
CA VAL A 539 61.20 -7.73 -24.69
C VAL A 539 62.49 -8.51 -24.58
N VAL A 540 62.76 -9.36 -25.55
CA VAL A 540 64.00 -10.13 -25.65
C VAL A 540 64.56 -10.01 -27.09
N GLY A 541 65.82 -9.73 -27.23
CA GLY A 541 66.49 -9.64 -28.51
C GLY A 541 67.84 -8.96 -28.42
N ASP A 542 68.66 -9.06 -29.50
CA ASP A 542 69.95 -8.39 -29.57
C ASP A 542 69.88 -6.87 -29.48
N THR A 543 68.70 -6.30 -29.86
CA THR A 543 68.40 -4.87 -29.73
C THR A 543 68.45 -4.42 -28.26
N VAL A 544 68.01 -5.22 -27.30
CA VAL A 544 68.12 -4.91 -25.87
C VAL A 544 69.58 -4.84 -25.42
N ASN A 545 70.34 -5.86 -25.81
CA ASN A 545 71.78 -5.90 -25.47
C ASN A 545 72.58 -4.77 -26.10
N ALA A 546 72.22 -4.40 -27.33
CA ALA A 546 72.86 -3.30 -28.02
C ALA A 546 72.66 -1.94 -27.34
N ALA A 547 71.37 -1.69 -26.88
CA ALA A 547 71.05 -0.46 -26.13
C ALA A 547 71.85 -0.37 -24.80
N ASN A 548 71.88 -1.49 -24.05
CA ASN A 548 72.65 -1.57 -22.80
C ASN A 548 74.14 -1.36 -23.00
N ARG A 549 74.72 -1.92 -24.10
CA ARG A 549 76.16 -1.72 -24.42
C ARG A 549 76.48 -0.30 -24.86
N LEU A 550 75.57 0.37 -25.56
CA LEU A 550 75.72 1.79 -25.90
C LEU A 550 75.68 2.65 -24.62
N GLU A 551 74.82 2.35 -23.68
CA GLU A 551 74.78 3.03 -22.39
C GLU A 551 76.17 2.95 -21.72
N SER A 552 76.67 1.71 -21.56
CA SER A 552 77.97 1.46 -20.90
C SER A 552 79.14 2.15 -21.62
N LEU A 553 79.13 2.23 -22.96
CA LEU A 553 80.17 2.92 -23.79
C LEU A 553 80.15 4.45 -23.57
N GLY A 554 79.04 5.02 -23.09
CA GLY A 554 78.93 6.45 -22.82
C GLY A 554 79.93 6.96 -21.82
N ARG A 555 80.35 6.15 -20.87
CA ARG A 555 81.41 6.50 -19.89
C ARG A 555 82.73 6.70 -20.49
N GLU A 556 83.03 5.97 -21.56
CA GLU A 556 84.32 6.01 -22.24
C GLU A 556 84.38 7.13 -23.28
N LEU A 557 83.33 7.29 -24.07
CA LEU A 557 83.30 8.22 -25.18
C LEU A 557 83.02 9.69 -24.77
N LEU A 558 82.24 9.87 -23.69
CA LEU A 558 81.83 11.20 -23.22
C LEU A 558 82.16 11.37 -21.72
N PRO A 559 83.41 11.22 -21.26
CA PRO A 559 83.79 11.19 -19.86
C PRO A 559 83.44 12.47 -19.09
N ASP A 560 83.36 13.60 -19.76
CA ASP A 560 83.09 14.91 -19.13
C ASP A 560 81.63 15.36 -19.26
N ALA A 561 80.81 14.57 -19.93
CA ALA A 561 79.39 14.91 -20.08
C ALA A 561 78.64 14.67 -18.78
N GLU A 562 77.76 15.61 -18.44
CA GLU A 562 76.79 15.41 -17.32
C GLU A 562 75.79 14.30 -17.66
N VAL A 563 75.29 14.28 -18.89
CA VAL A 563 74.49 13.19 -19.46
C VAL A 563 75.12 12.77 -20.79
N ALA A 564 75.67 11.56 -20.82
CA ALA A 564 76.21 10.96 -22.02
C ALA A 564 75.13 10.18 -22.78
N VAL A 565 74.66 10.75 -23.90
CA VAL A 565 73.58 10.11 -24.71
C VAL A 565 74.25 9.51 -25.96
N LEU A 566 74.16 8.17 -26.08
CA LEU A 566 74.67 7.48 -27.26
C LEU A 566 73.53 6.84 -28.05
N LEU A 567 73.50 7.01 -29.34
CA LEU A 567 72.52 6.50 -30.29
C LEU A 567 73.21 5.56 -31.29
N SER A 568 72.55 4.50 -31.67
CA SER A 568 73.01 3.64 -32.77
C SER A 568 72.65 4.23 -34.14
N ALA A 569 73.39 3.82 -35.19
CA ALA A 569 73.06 4.13 -36.57
C ALA A 569 71.62 3.74 -36.94
N ALA A 570 71.13 2.61 -36.43
CA ALA A 570 69.71 2.16 -36.64
C ALA A 570 68.69 3.14 -36.06
N THR A 571 68.97 3.67 -34.86
CA THR A 571 68.15 4.72 -34.27
C THR A 571 68.17 5.99 -35.08
N VAL A 572 69.35 6.43 -35.45
CA VAL A 572 69.53 7.66 -36.24
C VAL A 572 68.86 7.58 -37.60
N ALA A 573 68.92 6.42 -38.28
CA ALA A 573 68.26 6.18 -39.57
C ALA A 573 66.75 6.29 -39.48
N ALA A 574 66.17 6.06 -38.30
CA ALA A 574 64.71 6.16 -38.03
C ALA A 574 64.30 7.54 -37.52
N LEU A 575 65.19 8.49 -37.38
CA LEU A 575 64.88 9.87 -36.96
C LEU A 575 64.36 10.73 -38.11
N PRO A 576 63.45 11.66 -37.82
CA PRO A 576 63.01 12.65 -38.80
C PRO A 576 64.15 13.59 -39.14
N ILE A 577 64.15 14.11 -40.38
CA ILE A 577 65.09 15.08 -40.84
C ILE A 577 65.06 16.36 -39.99
N GLY A 578 66.18 16.74 -39.36
CA GLY A 578 66.29 17.98 -38.57
C GLY A 578 66.81 17.80 -37.13
N LEU A 579 66.92 16.61 -36.61
CA LEU A 579 67.56 16.35 -35.32
C LEU A 579 69.12 16.35 -35.56
N GLN A 580 69.83 17.27 -34.86
CA GLN A 580 71.28 17.34 -34.96
C GLN A 580 71.93 16.22 -34.14
N VAL A 581 72.59 15.30 -34.83
CA VAL A 581 73.41 14.24 -34.22
C VAL A 581 74.82 14.35 -34.71
N VAL A 582 75.80 14.03 -33.87
CA VAL A 582 77.18 14.05 -34.17
C VAL A 582 77.75 12.64 -34.18
N SER A 583 78.41 12.22 -35.27
CA SER A 583 79.00 10.88 -35.31
C SER A 583 80.25 10.86 -34.42
N LEU A 584 80.34 9.81 -33.63
CA LEU A 584 81.53 9.50 -32.80
C LEU A 584 82.41 8.44 -33.44
N GLY A 585 82.03 7.97 -34.65
CA GLY A 585 82.79 6.94 -35.40
C GLY A 585 82.26 5.50 -35.11
N GLY A 586 82.99 4.54 -35.69
CA GLY A 586 82.70 3.12 -35.53
C GLY A 586 83.36 2.53 -34.29
N HIS A 587 82.53 1.96 -33.40
CA HIS A 587 83.00 1.32 -32.15
C HIS A 587 82.60 -0.14 -32.12
N ILE A 588 83.50 -1.03 -31.65
CA ILE A 588 83.16 -2.46 -31.45
C ILE A 588 82.46 -2.59 -30.11
N LEU A 589 81.17 -2.84 -30.19
CA LEU A 589 80.35 -3.18 -28.96
C LEU A 589 80.76 -4.54 -28.43
N ARG A 590 80.99 -4.68 -27.15
CA ARG A 590 81.46 -5.91 -26.52
C ARG A 590 80.60 -7.12 -26.97
N GLY A 591 81.24 -8.12 -27.63
CA GLY A 591 80.57 -9.31 -28.16
C GLY A 591 79.86 -9.11 -29.51
N ARG A 592 80.27 -8.11 -30.31
CA ARG A 592 79.99 -7.97 -31.74
C ARG A 592 81.33 -7.92 -32.48
N ASP A 593 81.36 -8.62 -33.62
CA ASP A 593 82.60 -8.63 -34.45
C ASP A 593 82.68 -7.45 -35.41
N ALA A 594 81.57 -6.82 -35.73
CA ALA A 594 81.47 -5.70 -36.63
C ALA A 594 81.32 -4.35 -35.84
N PRO A 595 82.09 -3.31 -36.28
CA PRO A 595 81.94 -1.97 -35.68
C PRO A 595 80.54 -1.40 -35.92
N THR A 596 79.95 -0.85 -34.87
CA THR A 596 78.70 -0.12 -34.93
C THR A 596 78.96 1.35 -34.93
N GLU A 597 78.40 2.10 -35.91
CA GLU A 597 78.47 3.56 -35.88
C GLU A 597 77.66 4.11 -34.72
N VAL A 598 78.29 4.95 -33.93
CA VAL A 598 77.74 5.56 -32.72
C VAL A 598 77.64 7.06 -32.90
N PHE A 599 76.52 7.60 -32.46
CA PHE A 599 76.20 9.02 -32.53
C PHE A 599 75.90 9.58 -31.15
N THR A 600 76.09 10.87 -30.99
CA THR A 600 75.63 11.59 -29.82
C THR A 600 74.76 12.78 -30.25
N LEU A 601 73.99 13.34 -29.30
CA LEU A 601 73.18 14.54 -29.56
C LEU A 601 74.12 15.76 -29.76
N GLY A 602 73.88 16.52 -30.83
CA GLY A 602 74.51 17.78 -31.02
C GLY A 602 74.22 18.77 -29.91
N ARG A 603 75.16 19.57 -29.46
CA ARG A 603 74.87 20.68 -28.54
C ARG A 603 73.97 21.67 -29.27
N SER A 604 72.77 21.90 -28.79
CA SER A 604 71.87 22.98 -29.22
C SER A 604 72.39 24.33 -28.72
#